data_fe9b71b4d23ea49c46b52dc1064cad58
#
_entry.id   fe9b71b4d23ea49c46b52dc1064cad58
#
_cell.length_a   1.000
_cell.length_b   1.000
_cell.length_c   1.000
_cell.angle_alpha   90.00
_cell.angle_beta   90.00
_cell.angle_gamma   90.00
#
_symmetry.space_group_name_H-M   'P 1'
#
loop_
_entity.id
_entity.type
_entity.pdbx_description
1 polymer ?
#
loop_
_entity_poly.entity_id
_entity_poly.type
_entity_poly.pdbx_seq_one_letter_code
_entity_poly.pdbx_strand_id
1 'polypeptide(L)'
;VYYLPTSGLKCTYYPDSSFQNKIGLTLVLKSGQRIIKVEKLHLESPKYHQRKPLIHVLRWSLSPGSYQLESTVFDAQNPSQEITLITLMEVPDYQKKVSLSSLQLFSICHNSTDTNLVNTKNGFYYEPLPYQFIDRNQNILFTYAESYHTDRIKRENYFLKN
;
A
#
# COMPACT_ATOMS: atom_id res chain seq x y z
N VAL A 1 -1.71 -1.51 0.42
CA VAL A 1 -1.04 -0.51 1.28
C VAL A 1 -1.51 -0.69 2.70
N TYR A 2 -0.57 -0.76 3.64
CA TYR A 2 -0.85 -0.78 5.07
C TYR A 2 -0.60 0.61 5.63
N TYR A 3 -1.58 1.11 6.35
CA TYR A 3 -1.50 2.30 7.16
C TYR A 3 -1.62 1.87 8.62
N LEU A 4 -0.52 1.94 9.34
CA LEU A 4 -0.40 1.43 10.70
C LEU A 4 -0.28 2.61 11.67
N PRO A 5 -1.35 2.94 12.41
CA PRO A 5 -1.27 3.97 13.44
C PRO A 5 -0.28 3.53 14.52
N THR A 6 0.61 4.43 14.90
CA THR A 6 1.64 4.17 15.92
C THR A 6 1.21 4.60 17.34
N SER A 7 0.00 5.16 17.46
CA SER A 7 -0.61 5.47 18.75
C SER A 7 -0.90 4.16 19.52
N GLY A 8 -0.41 4.08 20.75
CA GLY A 8 -0.57 2.86 21.56
C GLY A 8 0.55 1.83 21.44
N LEU A 9 1.42 1.93 20.43
CA LEU A 9 2.61 1.08 20.33
C LEU A 9 3.70 1.54 21.29
N LYS A 10 4.46 0.59 21.81
CA LYS A 10 5.69 0.88 22.56
C LYS A 10 6.73 1.50 21.64
N CYS A 11 7.54 2.40 22.21
CA CYS A 11 8.60 3.09 21.48
C CYS A 11 9.97 2.78 22.08
N THR A 12 10.96 2.63 21.20
CA THR A 12 12.35 2.73 21.61
C THR A 12 12.74 4.19 21.59
N TYR A 13 13.15 4.75 22.73
CA TYR A 13 13.60 6.13 22.88
C TYR A 13 15.12 6.24 22.72
N TYR A 14 15.58 7.33 22.13
CA TYR A 14 16.98 7.64 21.88
C TYR A 14 17.42 8.90 22.67
N PRO A 15 18.74 9.08 22.90
CA PRO A 15 19.26 10.23 23.67
C PRO A 15 18.93 11.60 23.08
N ASP A 16 18.68 11.68 21.77
CA ASP A 16 18.30 12.89 21.04
C ASP A 16 16.80 13.21 21.15
N SER A 17 16.08 12.56 22.06
CA SER A 17 14.64 12.65 22.23
C SER A 17 13.82 12.13 21.03
N SER A 18 14.46 11.53 20.05
CA SER A 18 13.74 10.81 19.00
C SER A 18 13.24 9.46 19.51
N PHE A 19 12.28 8.88 18.81
CA PHE A 19 11.79 7.54 19.12
C PHE A 19 11.45 6.76 17.85
N GLN A 20 11.38 5.45 17.97
CA GLN A 20 11.10 4.53 16.89
C GLN A 20 10.12 3.46 17.33
N ASN A 21 9.18 3.09 16.46
CA ASN A 21 8.29 1.96 16.65
C ASN A 21 8.75 0.75 15.83
N LYS A 22 8.49 -0.44 16.35
CA LYS A 22 8.77 -1.71 15.66
C LYS A 22 7.49 -2.54 15.63
N ILE A 23 7.13 -3.00 14.44
CA ILE A 23 5.89 -3.73 14.18
C ILE A 23 6.23 -5.05 13.51
N GLY A 24 5.65 -6.13 13.99
CA GLY A 24 5.58 -7.38 13.25
C GLY A 24 4.31 -7.43 12.41
N LEU A 25 4.43 -7.90 11.18
CA LEU A 25 3.31 -8.09 10.25
C LEU A 25 3.41 -9.48 9.63
N THR A 26 2.43 -10.31 9.90
CA THR A 26 2.29 -11.63 9.27
C THR A 26 1.14 -11.58 8.28
N LEU A 27 1.40 -12.01 7.06
CA LEU A 27 0.46 -12.02 5.95
C LEU A 27 0.27 -13.43 5.45
N VAL A 28 -0.97 -13.87 5.34
CA VAL A 28 -1.34 -15.16 4.75
C VAL A 28 -2.35 -14.91 3.64
N LEU A 29 -1.94 -15.17 2.40
CA LEU A 29 -2.80 -15.08 1.23
C LEU A 29 -3.35 -16.46 0.90
N LYS A 30 -4.65 -16.57 0.78
CA LYS A 30 -5.37 -17.82 0.46
C LYS A 30 -6.21 -17.66 -0.80
N SER A 31 -6.36 -18.73 -1.57
CA SER A 31 -7.38 -18.87 -2.61
C SER A 31 -8.20 -20.12 -2.30
N GLY A 32 -9.46 -19.93 -1.88
CA GLY A 32 -10.25 -20.97 -1.26
C GLY A 32 -9.56 -21.53 0.00
N GLN A 33 -9.36 -22.83 0.06
CA GLN A 33 -8.66 -23.51 1.18
C GLN A 33 -7.13 -23.53 1.02
N ARG A 34 -6.60 -23.11 -0.14
CA ARG A 34 -5.18 -23.21 -0.43
C ARG A 34 -4.44 -21.95 -0.01
N ILE A 35 -3.36 -22.12 0.75
CA ILE A 35 -2.41 -21.03 1.03
C ILE A 35 -1.55 -20.80 -0.22
N ILE A 36 -1.59 -19.58 -0.72
CA ILE A 36 -0.83 -19.14 -1.90
C ILE A 36 0.49 -18.53 -1.49
N LYS A 37 0.48 -17.72 -0.42
CA LYS A 37 1.68 -17.02 0.05
C LYS A 37 1.60 -16.77 1.56
N VAL A 38 2.75 -16.86 2.20
CA VAL A 38 2.95 -16.40 3.58
C VAL A 38 4.14 -15.46 3.58
N GLU A 39 4.01 -14.33 4.23
CA GLU A 39 5.09 -13.35 4.38
C GLU A 39 5.11 -12.82 5.81
N LYS A 40 6.30 -12.75 6.40
CA LYS A 40 6.51 -12.18 7.73
C LYS A 40 7.47 -11.01 7.61
N LEU A 41 7.06 -9.88 8.10
CA LEU A 41 7.81 -8.63 8.00
C LEU A 41 8.05 -8.06 9.39
N HIS A 42 9.22 -7.51 9.58
CA HIS A 42 9.55 -6.65 10.70
C HIS A 42 9.74 -5.23 10.16
N LEU A 43 8.82 -4.37 10.52
CA LEU A 43 8.78 -2.99 10.06
C LEU A 43 9.27 -2.07 11.18
N GLU A 44 10.20 -1.20 10.85
CA GLU A 44 10.66 -0.16 11.75
C GLU A 44 10.25 1.20 11.18
N SER A 45 9.70 2.05 12.02
CA SER A 45 9.46 3.43 11.62
C SER A 45 10.79 4.17 11.46
N PRO A 46 10.83 5.26 10.68
CA PRO A 46 11.91 6.23 10.83
C PRO A 46 12.00 6.72 12.28
N LYS A 47 13.16 7.21 12.69
CA LYS A 47 13.26 7.95 13.95
C LYS A 47 12.55 9.30 13.80
N TYR A 48 11.71 9.65 14.74
CA TYR A 48 10.98 10.90 14.71
C TYR A 48 10.74 11.49 16.11
N HIS A 49 10.48 12.78 16.17
CA HIS A 49 10.17 13.52 17.41
C HIS A 49 8.65 13.64 17.65
N GLN A 50 7.84 13.40 16.62
CA GLN A 50 6.38 13.41 16.70
C GLN A 50 5.84 12.11 16.10
N ARG A 51 4.84 11.52 16.72
CA ARG A 51 4.22 10.27 16.24
C ARG A 51 3.63 10.46 14.84
N LYS A 52 4.05 9.59 13.94
CA LYS A 52 3.54 9.50 12.58
C LYS A 52 3.11 8.06 12.32
N PRO A 53 2.06 7.84 11.52
CA PRO A 53 1.71 6.51 11.09
C PRO A 53 2.85 5.90 10.26
N LEU A 54 2.99 4.59 10.33
CA LEU A 54 3.87 3.84 9.45
C LEU A 54 3.07 3.42 8.22
N ILE A 55 3.56 3.81 7.04
CA ILE A 55 2.98 3.41 5.75
C ILE A 55 3.88 2.34 5.14
N HIS A 56 3.30 1.21 4.78
CA HIS A 56 4.00 0.13 4.10
C HIS A 56 3.24 -0.31 2.85
N VAL A 57 3.95 -0.39 1.72
CA VAL A 57 3.40 -0.81 0.44
C VAL A 57 3.91 -2.19 0.10
N LEU A 58 3.00 -3.13 -0.10
CA LEU A 58 3.30 -4.46 -0.61
C LEU A 58 2.89 -4.56 -2.08
N ARG A 59 3.71 -5.23 -2.86
CA ARG A 59 3.44 -5.52 -4.26
C ARG A 59 3.60 -7.01 -4.50
N TRP A 60 2.52 -7.64 -4.92
CA TRP A 60 2.51 -9.04 -5.31
C TRP A 60 2.02 -9.20 -6.75
N SER A 61 2.64 -10.09 -7.49
CA SER A 61 2.11 -10.54 -8.76
C SER A 61 1.20 -11.73 -8.49
N LEU A 62 -0.08 -11.59 -8.84
CA LEU A 62 -1.11 -12.60 -8.63
C LEU A 62 -1.84 -12.88 -9.94
N SER A 63 -2.25 -14.15 -10.14
CA SER A 63 -3.17 -14.50 -11.21
C SER A 63 -4.55 -13.92 -10.94
N PRO A 64 -5.36 -13.67 -11.99
CA PRO A 64 -6.76 -13.28 -11.81
C PRO A 64 -7.51 -14.28 -10.93
N GLY A 65 -8.38 -13.79 -10.04
CA GLY A 65 -9.17 -14.64 -9.16
C GLY A 65 -9.47 -13.99 -7.80
N SER A 66 -10.18 -14.75 -6.98
CA SER A 66 -10.63 -14.35 -5.65
C SER A 66 -9.64 -14.83 -4.58
N TYR A 67 -9.28 -13.96 -3.68
CA TYR A 67 -8.32 -14.22 -2.61
C TYR A 67 -8.84 -13.73 -1.27
N GLN A 68 -8.35 -14.36 -0.22
CA GLN A 68 -8.49 -13.89 1.15
C GLN A 68 -7.10 -13.56 1.71
N LEU A 69 -6.92 -12.32 2.12
CA LEU A 69 -5.70 -11.86 2.79
C LEU A 69 -5.98 -11.76 4.29
N GLU A 70 -5.25 -12.54 5.05
CA GLU A 70 -5.23 -12.49 6.52
C GLU A 70 -3.97 -11.76 6.95
N SER A 71 -4.14 -10.66 7.67
CA SER A 71 -3.08 -9.76 8.11
C SER A 71 -3.07 -9.69 9.61
N THR A 72 -2.04 -10.22 10.24
CA THR A 72 -1.83 -10.14 11.68
C THR A 72 -0.74 -9.13 11.99
N VAL A 73 -1.08 -8.10 12.74
CA VAL A 73 -0.19 -7.01 13.16
C VAL A 73 0.02 -7.11 14.66
N PHE A 74 1.25 -6.98 15.10
CA PHE A 74 1.59 -6.95 16.51
C PHE A 74 2.71 -5.95 16.81
N ASP A 75 2.72 -5.41 18.02
CA ASP A 75 3.83 -4.62 18.54
C ASP A 75 5.03 -5.54 18.80
N ALA A 76 6.15 -5.34 18.11
CA ALA A 76 7.35 -6.19 18.30
C ALA A 76 7.92 -6.13 19.73
N GLN A 77 7.60 -5.08 20.49
CA GLN A 77 8.00 -4.93 21.92
C GLN A 77 6.92 -5.46 22.87
N ASN A 78 5.75 -5.84 22.37
CA ASN A 78 4.66 -6.44 23.13
C ASN A 78 3.87 -7.45 22.27
N PRO A 79 4.47 -8.59 21.90
CA PRO A 79 3.87 -9.54 20.94
C PRO A 79 2.55 -10.15 21.37
N SER A 80 2.17 -10.03 22.66
CA SER A 80 0.87 -10.50 23.16
C SER A 80 -0.31 -9.64 22.69
N GLN A 81 -0.04 -8.44 22.19
CA GLN A 81 -1.04 -7.55 21.60
C GLN A 81 -0.99 -7.67 20.07
N GLU A 82 -1.81 -8.55 19.53
CA GLU A 82 -1.96 -8.72 18.10
C GLU A 82 -3.38 -8.43 17.64
N ILE A 83 -3.49 -7.95 16.40
CA ILE A 83 -4.76 -7.72 15.71
C ILE A 83 -4.71 -8.44 14.39
N THR A 84 -5.71 -9.26 14.11
CA THR A 84 -5.87 -9.93 12.82
C THR A 84 -7.03 -9.31 12.05
N LEU A 85 -6.78 -8.95 10.80
CA LEU A 85 -7.75 -8.46 9.84
C LEU A 85 -7.83 -9.43 8.66
N ILE A 86 -9.04 -9.78 8.26
CA ILE A 86 -9.31 -10.57 7.06
C ILE A 86 -9.91 -9.65 5.99
N THR A 87 -9.27 -9.63 4.82
CA THR A 87 -9.71 -8.85 3.65
C THR A 87 -9.96 -9.77 2.47
N LEU A 88 -11.14 -9.70 1.89
CA LEU A 88 -11.44 -10.35 0.62
C LEU A 88 -10.99 -9.46 -0.53
N MET A 89 -10.31 -10.05 -1.49
CA MET A 89 -9.74 -9.36 -2.64
C MET A 89 -10.12 -10.08 -3.93
N GLU A 90 -10.46 -9.30 -4.95
CA GLU A 90 -10.66 -9.77 -6.31
C GLU A 90 -9.54 -9.21 -7.18
N VAL A 91 -8.81 -10.09 -7.87
CA VAL A 91 -7.79 -9.70 -8.86
C VAL A 91 -8.42 -9.82 -10.24
N PRO A 92 -8.66 -8.71 -10.93
CA PRO A 92 -9.31 -8.72 -12.24
C PRO A 92 -8.44 -9.37 -13.32
N ASP A 93 -9.08 -9.96 -14.33
CA ASP A 93 -8.39 -10.43 -15.53
C ASP A 93 -8.26 -9.26 -16.54
N TYR A 94 -7.09 -8.65 -16.54
CA TYR A 94 -6.77 -7.56 -17.47
C TYR A 94 -6.27 -8.05 -18.83
N GLN A 95 -6.12 -9.36 -19.06
CA GLN A 95 -5.50 -9.88 -20.30
C GLN A 95 -6.45 -9.92 -21.50
N LYS A 96 -7.75 -9.97 -21.25
CA LYS A 96 -8.74 -10.28 -22.31
C LYS A 96 -9.24 -9.07 -23.08
N LYS A 97 -9.29 -7.91 -22.47
CA LYS A 97 -9.91 -6.70 -23.05
C LYS A 97 -9.17 -5.43 -22.66
N VAL A 98 -9.43 -4.37 -23.40
CA VAL A 98 -9.03 -3.03 -23.00
C VAL A 98 -9.63 -2.74 -21.62
N SER A 99 -8.79 -2.37 -20.69
CA SER A 99 -9.17 -2.23 -19.29
C SER A 99 -8.41 -1.09 -18.62
N LEU A 100 -8.95 -0.60 -17.54
CA LEU A 100 -8.31 0.36 -16.65
C LEU A 100 -8.16 -0.27 -15.27
N SER A 101 -7.02 -0.05 -14.61
CA SER A 101 -6.84 -0.44 -13.21
C SER A 101 -7.75 0.36 -12.29
N SER A 102 -7.84 -0.05 -11.03
CA SER A 102 -8.40 0.79 -9.99
C SER A 102 -7.61 2.09 -9.87
N LEU A 103 -8.30 3.18 -9.57
CA LEU A 103 -7.71 4.48 -9.31
C LEU A 103 -7.01 4.47 -7.94
N GLN A 104 -5.75 4.86 -7.91
CA GLN A 104 -5.00 5.06 -6.68
C GLN A 104 -4.88 6.55 -6.39
N LEU A 105 -5.07 6.93 -5.13
CA LEU A 105 -4.99 8.32 -4.67
C LEU A 105 -3.73 8.52 -3.84
N PHE A 106 -3.04 9.64 -4.05
CA PHE A 106 -1.80 9.99 -3.36
C PHE A 106 -1.84 11.43 -2.84
N SER A 107 -1.26 11.61 -1.68
CA SER A 107 -1.07 12.95 -1.07
C SER A 107 0.16 13.64 -1.65
N ILE A 108 1.19 12.87 -2.01
CA ILE A 108 2.45 13.36 -2.55
C ILE A 108 2.82 12.54 -3.79
N CYS A 109 3.29 13.24 -4.82
CA CYS A 109 3.91 12.64 -6.00
C CYS A 109 5.03 13.56 -6.50
N HIS A 110 6.22 13.02 -6.69
CA HIS A 110 7.35 13.73 -7.30
C HIS A 110 8.27 12.77 -8.04
N ASN A 111 9.08 13.28 -8.95
CA ASN A 111 10.09 12.48 -9.64
C ASN A 111 11.09 11.89 -8.65
N SER A 112 11.43 10.63 -8.82
CA SER A 112 12.43 9.94 -8.01
C SER A 112 13.18 8.93 -8.85
N THR A 113 14.49 8.96 -8.75
CA THR A 113 15.39 7.95 -9.34
C THR A 113 15.77 6.84 -8.36
N ASP A 114 15.40 6.98 -7.08
CA ASP A 114 15.71 6.00 -6.06
C ASP A 114 14.72 4.82 -6.13
N THR A 115 15.18 3.74 -6.73
CA THR A 115 14.42 2.48 -6.87
C THR A 115 14.34 1.67 -5.58
N ASN A 116 15.12 2.01 -4.54
CA ASN A 116 15.11 1.30 -3.26
C ASN A 116 13.95 1.73 -2.36
N LEU A 117 13.35 2.88 -2.63
CA LEU A 117 12.19 3.33 -1.88
C LEU A 117 10.96 2.48 -2.25
N VAL A 118 10.33 1.88 -1.26
CA VAL A 118 9.15 1.02 -1.42
C VAL A 118 8.01 1.73 -2.14
N ASN A 119 7.94 3.05 -2.00
CA ASN A 119 6.89 3.89 -2.60
C ASN A 119 7.28 4.46 -3.97
N THR A 120 8.35 3.93 -4.62
CA THR A 120 8.76 4.38 -5.96
C THR A 120 8.26 3.41 -7.03
N LYS A 121 7.66 3.94 -8.08
CA LYS A 121 7.23 3.18 -9.28
C LYS A 121 7.31 4.07 -10.52
N ASN A 122 7.83 3.54 -11.62
CA ASN A 122 7.90 4.22 -12.91
C ASN A 122 8.59 5.61 -12.86
N GLY A 123 9.63 5.76 -12.04
CA GLY A 123 10.37 7.02 -11.92
C GLY A 123 9.71 8.08 -11.02
N PHE A 124 8.67 7.71 -10.29
CA PHE A 124 7.97 8.59 -9.36
C PHE A 124 7.92 8.00 -7.95
N TYR A 125 8.10 8.85 -6.97
CA TYR A 125 7.76 8.57 -5.58
C TYR A 125 6.31 8.94 -5.32
N TYR A 126 5.57 8.06 -4.63
CA TYR A 126 4.17 8.24 -4.29
C TYR A 126 3.95 8.03 -2.79
N GLU A 127 3.28 8.95 -2.13
CA GLU A 127 2.80 8.75 -0.77
C GLU A 127 1.29 8.48 -0.83
N PRO A 128 0.85 7.23 -0.51
CA PRO A 128 -0.56 6.88 -0.55
C PRO A 128 -1.38 7.74 0.40
N LEU A 129 -2.56 8.15 -0.05
CA LEU A 129 -3.50 8.87 0.79
C LEU A 129 -4.14 7.90 1.79
N PRO A 130 -3.90 8.07 3.11
CA PRO A 130 -4.48 7.21 4.11
C PRO A 130 -6.01 7.41 4.17
N TYR A 131 -6.75 6.30 4.34
CA TYR A 131 -8.20 6.29 4.52
C TYR A 131 -9.03 6.97 3.42
N GLN A 132 -8.43 7.31 2.29
CA GLN A 132 -9.08 8.09 1.22
C GLN A 132 -9.70 9.42 1.74
N PHE A 133 -9.16 9.92 2.84
CA PHE A 133 -9.59 11.17 3.44
C PHE A 133 -8.73 12.31 2.90
N ILE A 134 -9.39 13.32 2.36
CA ILE A 134 -8.74 14.53 1.85
C ILE A 134 -8.91 15.62 2.91
N ASP A 135 -7.79 16.07 3.48
CA ASP A 135 -7.80 17.20 4.41
C ASP A 135 -8.21 18.48 3.66
N ARG A 136 -8.93 19.38 4.35
CA ARG A 136 -9.35 20.66 3.78
C ARG A 136 -8.18 21.54 3.34
N ASN A 137 -7.00 21.33 3.91
CA ASN A 137 -5.78 22.05 3.56
C ASN A 137 -5.01 21.40 2.40
N GLN A 138 -5.45 20.23 1.92
CA GLN A 138 -4.82 19.53 0.80
C GLN A 138 -5.43 20.01 -0.52
N ASN A 139 -4.76 20.98 -1.15
CA ASN A 139 -5.24 21.61 -2.39
C ASN A 139 -4.91 20.81 -3.66
N ILE A 140 -4.04 19.78 -3.54
CA ILE A 140 -3.58 18.97 -4.67
C ILE A 140 -3.79 17.51 -4.32
N LEU A 141 -4.42 16.77 -5.24
CA LEU A 141 -4.60 15.34 -5.18
C LEU A 141 -3.97 14.71 -6.42
N PHE A 142 -3.09 13.75 -6.21
CA PHE A 142 -2.50 12.97 -7.30
C PHE A 142 -3.25 11.67 -7.48
N THR A 143 -3.44 11.29 -8.73
CA THR A 143 -4.13 10.05 -9.11
C THR A 143 -3.25 9.22 -10.03
N TYR A 144 -3.35 7.91 -9.90
CA TYR A 144 -2.65 6.97 -10.78
C TYR A 144 -3.59 5.84 -11.19
N ALA A 145 -3.58 5.53 -12.46
CA ALA A 145 -4.24 4.35 -13.03
C ALA A 145 -3.39 3.80 -14.17
N GLU A 146 -3.51 2.51 -14.42
CA GLU A 146 -2.86 1.82 -15.54
C GLU A 146 -3.92 1.40 -16.55
N SER A 147 -3.64 1.67 -17.83
CA SER A 147 -4.46 1.19 -18.94
C SER A 147 -3.79 -0.03 -19.58
N TYR A 148 -4.59 -1.04 -19.89
CA TYR A 148 -4.14 -2.30 -20.49
C TYR A 148 -4.74 -2.48 -21.88
N HIS A 149 -3.94 -3.01 -22.82
CA HIS A 149 -4.34 -3.33 -24.19
C HIS A 149 -4.94 -2.16 -24.98
N THR A 150 -4.44 -0.95 -24.75
CA THR A 150 -4.85 0.25 -25.48
C THR A 150 -4.51 0.19 -26.97
N ASP A 151 -3.54 -0.66 -27.36
CA ASP A 151 -3.19 -1.00 -28.74
C ASP A 151 -4.37 -1.62 -29.51
N ARG A 152 -5.32 -2.22 -28.81
CA ARG A 152 -6.53 -2.83 -29.39
C ARG A 152 -7.66 -1.82 -29.67
N ILE A 153 -7.53 -0.58 -29.24
CA ILE A 153 -8.51 0.46 -29.51
C ILE A 153 -8.29 0.98 -30.94
N LYS A 154 -9.32 0.87 -31.81
CA LYS A 154 -9.27 1.45 -33.16
C LYS A 154 -9.28 2.97 -33.06
N ARG A 155 -8.43 3.65 -33.84
CA ARG A 155 -8.29 5.12 -33.85
C ARG A 155 -9.60 5.90 -34.05
N GLU A 156 -10.58 5.30 -34.68
CA GLU A 156 -11.89 5.90 -34.99
C GLU A 156 -12.78 6.13 -33.75
N ASN A 157 -12.44 5.58 -32.60
CA ASN A 157 -13.24 5.61 -31.38
C ASN A 157 -12.72 6.56 -30.30
N TYR A 158 -11.77 7.45 -30.62
CA TYR A 158 -11.23 8.39 -29.64
C TYR A 158 -12.01 9.70 -29.65
N PHE A 159 -12.81 9.92 -28.65
CA PHE A 159 -13.27 11.24 -28.29
C PHE A 159 -12.74 11.61 -26.91
N LEU A 160 -11.61 12.31 -26.85
CA LEU A 160 -11.29 13.12 -25.68
C LEU A 160 -12.16 14.38 -25.79
N LYS A 161 -13.27 14.43 -25.06
CA LYS A 161 -13.95 15.68 -24.78
C LYS A 161 -13.16 16.42 -23.72
N ASN A 162 -12.56 17.54 -24.09
CA ASN A 162 -12.06 18.55 -23.17
C ASN A 162 -13.24 19.21 -22.44
#